data_a9428058d2a8d898470ceeb34f8140d0
#
_entry.id   a9428058d2a8d898470ceeb34f8140d0
#
_cell.length_a   1.000
_cell.length_b   1.000
_cell.length_c   1.000
_cell.angle_alpha   90.00
_cell.angle_beta   90.00
_cell.angle_gamma   90.00
#
_symmetry.space_group_name_H-M   'P 1'
#
loop_
_entity.id
_entity.type
_entity.pdbx_description
1 polymer ?
#
loop_
_entity_poly.entity_id
_entity_poly.type
_entity_poly.pdbx_seq_one_letter_code
_entity_poly.pdbx_strand_id
1 'polypeptide(L)'
;DGVYFENGLLKEWPSEGPELLWETMELGKGYSSPVIVDGRLYITGMDEEGTQEIFFAYSLDGKKLYQTAYGVPWTDTYPETRTTPTIENGKAYVISGSGEIVCLDTADGKIVWKVDGGKKFERMTGKWGTSECPLVFDNKVIYTPGGNQTTMVALDAETGETVWKSEPLGEHSSYTSPLLVMNNGKIKIVGVTGKSVFGVNPETGKIEWTFRDWGRSPEDMAKGFESIAPNTPLYDNGRLFVCNGYNMGSFMLRLNVDATKADLV
;
A
#
# COMPACT_ATOMS: atom_id res chain seq x y z
N ASP A 1 5.33 -7.28 1.10
CA ASP A 1 5.35 -8.30 0.05
C ASP A 1 5.07 -9.71 0.59
N GLY A 2 5.04 -9.92 1.91
CA GLY A 2 4.75 -11.21 2.55
C GLY A 2 5.87 -12.26 2.40
N VAL A 3 7.05 -11.85 1.99
CA VAL A 3 8.24 -12.72 1.89
C VAL A 3 9.19 -12.39 3.03
N TYR A 4 9.51 -13.41 3.84
CA TYR A 4 10.40 -13.29 4.98
C TYR A 4 11.58 -14.23 4.82
N PHE A 5 12.80 -13.71 4.97
CA PHE A 5 14.05 -14.48 4.83
C PHE A 5 14.58 -15.00 6.18
N GLU A 6 13.69 -15.18 7.13
CA GLU A 6 14.03 -15.67 8.46
C GLU A 6 14.36 -17.18 8.41
N ASN A 7 15.26 -17.58 9.27
CA ASN A 7 15.63 -18.98 9.47
C ASN A 7 15.66 -19.30 10.95
N GLY A 8 15.73 -20.60 11.30
CA GLY A 8 15.72 -21.02 12.69
C GLY A 8 14.38 -20.90 13.40
N LEU A 9 13.28 -20.77 12.64
CA LEU A 9 11.94 -20.73 13.20
C LEU A 9 11.60 -22.02 13.93
N LEU A 10 10.81 -21.91 15.00
CA LEU A 10 10.27 -23.06 15.70
C LEU A 10 9.41 -23.91 14.77
N LYS A 11 9.59 -25.24 14.79
CA LYS A 11 8.74 -26.16 14.04
C LYS A 11 7.38 -26.40 14.72
N GLU A 12 7.35 -26.29 16.02
CA GLU A 12 6.17 -26.45 16.87
C GLU A 12 6.20 -25.39 17.98
N TRP A 13 5.06 -24.87 18.33
CA TRP A 13 4.92 -24.02 19.50
C TRP A 13 4.97 -24.86 20.77
N PRO A 14 5.48 -24.32 21.89
CA PRO A 14 5.28 -24.93 23.21
C PRO A 14 3.79 -25.20 23.46
N SER A 15 3.45 -26.18 24.31
CA SER A 15 2.06 -26.53 24.63
C SER A 15 1.24 -25.32 25.12
N GLU A 16 1.89 -24.38 25.79
CA GLU A 16 1.28 -23.15 26.30
C GLU A 16 1.20 -22.02 25.25
N GLY A 17 1.67 -22.27 24.02
CA GLY A 17 1.82 -21.25 23.00
C GLY A 17 3.08 -20.41 23.14
N PRO A 18 3.23 -19.32 22.35
CA PRO A 18 4.31 -18.37 22.51
C PRO A 18 4.17 -17.59 23.81
N GLU A 19 5.31 -17.23 24.42
CA GLU A 19 5.32 -16.37 25.60
C GLU A 19 4.80 -14.97 25.24
N LEU A 20 3.84 -14.46 26.04
CA LEU A 20 3.38 -13.08 25.92
C LEU A 20 4.41 -12.16 26.60
N LEU A 21 5.12 -11.35 25.82
CA LEU A 21 6.11 -10.41 26.35
C LEU A 21 5.46 -9.12 26.86
N TRP A 22 4.51 -8.58 26.13
CA TRP A 22 3.73 -7.40 26.51
C TRP A 22 2.49 -7.25 25.60
N GLU A 23 1.55 -6.46 26.04
CA GLU A 23 0.35 -6.08 25.26
C GLU A 23 0.02 -4.60 25.44
N THR A 24 -0.71 -4.02 24.50
CA THR A 24 -1.24 -2.66 24.58
C THR A 24 -2.65 -2.58 24.04
N MET A 25 -3.49 -1.76 24.66
CA MET A 25 -4.87 -1.46 24.23
C MET A 25 -5.03 -0.02 23.74
N GLU A 26 -3.92 0.74 23.61
CA GLU A 26 -3.94 2.18 23.33
C GLU A 26 -3.97 2.52 21.83
N LEU A 27 -4.04 1.53 20.94
CA LEU A 27 -3.95 1.77 19.49
C LEU A 27 -5.27 2.23 18.86
N GLY A 28 -6.37 2.17 19.61
CA GLY A 28 -7.69 2.39 19.04
C GLY A 28 -8.07 1.28 18.04
N LYS A 29 -8.81 1.63 16.98
CA LYS A 29 -9.27 0.68 15.98
C LYS A 29 -8.38 0.69 14.75
N GLY A 30 -8.14 -0.48 14.14
CA GLY A 30 -7.38 -0.55 12.91
C GLY A 30 -7.03 -1.96 12.46
N TYR A 31 -6.54 -2.04 11.22
CA TYR A 31 -6.10 -3.26 10.54
C TYR A 31 -4.62 -3.16 10.10
N SER A 32 -3.90 -2.15 10.57
CA SER A 32 -2.48 -1.98 10.29
C SER A 32 -1.67 -3.14 10.85
N SER A 33 -0.65 -3.56 10.12
CA SER A 33 0.35 -4.49 10.64
C SER A 33 1.47 -3.72 11.36
N PRO A 34 2.06 -4.28 12.41
CA PRO A 34 3.26 -3.70 13.02
C PRO A 34 4.46 -3.86 12.08
N VAL A 35 5.35 -2.86 12.10
CA VAL A 35 6.64 -2.87 11.39
C VAL A 35 7.75 -2.68 12.41
N ILE A 36 8.77 -3.54 12.38
CA ILE A 36 9.93 -3.46 13.28
C ILE A 36 11.16 -3.07 12.46
N VAL A 37 11.73 -1.90 12.78
CA VAL A 37 12.96 -1.38 12.16
C VAL A 37 13.83 -0.76 13.26
N ASP A 38 15.13 -1.04 13.25
CA ASP A 38 16.13 -0.48 14.15
C ASP A 38 15.74 -0.57 15.65
N GLY A 39 15.18 -1.72 16.06
CA GLY A 39 14.79 -1.97 17.45
C GLY A 39 13.56 -1.20 17.95
N ARG A 40 12.75 -0.66 17.05
CA ARG A 40 11.48 0.00 17.34
C ARG A 40 10.34 -0.63 16.56
N LEU A 41 9.17 -0.67 17.18
CA LEU A 41 7.93 -1.10 16.56
C LEU A 41 7.11 0.13 16.18
N TYR A 42 6.65 0.18 14.93
CA TYR A 42 5.80 1.22 14.39
C TYR A 42 4.48 0.62 13.94
N ILE A 43 3.37 1.34 14.21
CA ILE A 43 2.03 0.90 13.84
C ILE A 43 1.12 2.12 13.71
N THR A 44 0.09 2.03 12.88
CA THR A 44 -0.97 3.03 12.84
C THR A 44 -2.20 2.55 13.59
N GLY A 45 -2.95 3.48 14.14
CA GLY A 45 -4.20 3.27 14.86
C GLY A 45 -5.05 4.53 14.80
N MET A 46 -5.94 4.71 15.76
CA MET A 46 -6.84 5.86 15.83
C MET A 46 -6.83 6.48 17.21
N ASP A 47 -7.26 7.75 17.29
CA ASP A 47 -7.61 8.39 18.54
C ASP A 47 -8.87 7.75 19.15
N GLU A 48 -9.15 8.05 20.42
CA GLU A 48 -10.31 7.50 21.15
C GLU A 48 -11.65 7.95 20.53
N GLU A 49 -11.68 9.16 19.99
CA GLU A 49 -12.86 9.75 19.37
C GLU A 49 -13.12 9.23 17.95
N GLY A 50 -12.14 8.57 17.34
CA GLY A 50 -12.22 8.07 15.95
C GLY A 50 -12.17 9.18 14.90
N THR A 51 -11.54 10.30 15.21
CA THR A 51 -11.47 11.48 14.35
C THR A 51 -10.14 11.68 13.65
N GLN A 52 -9.06 11.07 14.17
CA GLN A 52 -7.71 11.15 13.63
C GLN A 52 -7.07 9.77 13.55
N GLU A 53 -6.33 9.54 12.50
CA GLU A 53 -5.40 8.42 12.42
C GLU A 53 -4.08 8.78 13.09
N ILE A 54 -3.57 7.86 13.91
CA ILE A 54 -2.41 8.06 14.77
C ILE A 54 -1.27 7.13 14.35
N PHE A 55 -0.08 7.67 14.24
CA PHE A 55 1.16 6.92 14.10
C PHE A 55 1.78 6.72 15.48
N PHE A 56 2.04 5.47 15.86
CA PHE A 56 2.62 5.09 17.14
C PHE A 56 4.01 4.50 16.95
N ALA A 57 4.90 4.79 17.90
CA ALA A 57 6.18 4.12 18.03
C ALA A 57 6.35 3.56 19.44
N TYR A 58 6.82 2.30 19.50
CA TYR A 58 7.13 1.58 20.73
C TYR A 58 8.56 1.04 20.69
N SER A 59 9.18 0.92 21.86
CA SER A 59 10.36 0.06 22.03
C SER A 59 9.95 -1.41 22.05
N LEU A 60 10.88 -2.34 21.84
CA LEU A 60 10.54 -3.77 21.79
C LEU A 60 10.12 -4.35 23.15
N ASP A 61 10.35 -3.63 24.24
CA ASP A 61 9.86 -3.96 25.59
C ASP A 61 8.47 -3.37 25.89
N GLY A 62 7.79 -2.81 24.87
CA GLY A 62 6.41 -2.34 24.95
C GLY A 62 6.21 -0.91 25.47
N LYS A 63 7.29 -0.17 25.72
CA LYS A 63 7.16 1.24 26.13
C LYS A 63 6.81 2.13 24.94
N LYS A 64 5.70 2.87 25.05
CA LYS A 64 5.35 3.89 24.06
C LYS A 64 6.40 5.00 24.06
N LEU A 65 7.02 5.25 22.90
CA LEU A 65 8.03 6.28 22.69
C LEU A 65 7.37 7.61 22.33
N TYR A 66 6.44 7.59 21.39
CA TYR A 66 5.64 8.75 20.97
C TYR A 66 4.42 8.29 20.17
N GLN A 67 3.51 9.25 19.94
CA GLN A 67 2.38 9.13 19.03
C GLN A 67 2.14 10.45 18.32
N THR A 68 1.69 10.40 17.06
CA THR A 68 1.44 11.59 16.24
C THR A 68 0.18 11.41 15.40
N ALA A 69 -0.75 12.36 15.52
CA ALA A 69 -1.89 12.43 14.61
C ALA A 69 -1.40 12.82 13.22
N TYR A 70 -1.71 12.01 12.20
CA TYR A 70 -1.20 12.24 10.86
C TYR A 70 -2.27 12.52 9.81
N GLY A 71 -3.50 12.06 9.99
CA GLY A 71 -4.49 12.26 8.95
C GLY A 71 -5.92 11.97 9.37
N VAL A 72 -6.83 12.27 8.47
CA VAL A 72 -8.26 12.04 8.64
C VAL A 72 -8.62 10.63 8.19
N PRO A 73 -9.35 9.83 9.01
CA PRO A 73 -9.76 8.50 8.64
C PRO A 73 -10.84 8.51 7.55
N TRP A 74 -11.03 7.36 6.93
CA TRP A 74 -12.23 7.09 6.14
C TRP A 74 -13.40 6.81 7.07
N THR A 75 -14.51 7.53 6.93
CA THR A 75 -15.65 7.45 7.88
C THR A 75 -16.92 6.85 7.29
N ASP A 76 -17.01 6.71 5.96
CA ASP A 76 -18.25 6.26 5.30
C ASP A 76 -18.55 4.78 5.58
N THR A 77 -17.50 3.96 5.70
CA THR A 77 -17.62 2.52 5.98
C THR A 77 -16.43 2.05 6.78
N TYR A 78 -16.65 1.32 7.88
CA TYR A 78 -15.60 0.78 8.74
C TYR A 78 -14.53 1.84 9.06
N PRO A 79 -14.82 2.78 9.94
CA PRO A 79 -13.96 3.94 10.22
C PRO A 79 -12.74 3.56 11.08
N GLU A 80 -11.87 2.73 10.52
CA GLU A 80 -10.63 2.28 11.13
C GLU A 80 -9.44 2.57 10.22
N THR A 81 -8.25 2.78 10.80
CA THR A 81 -7.01 2.88 10.03
C THR A 81 -6.67 1.56 9.36
N ARG A 82 -6.11 1.59 8.15
CA ARG A 82 -5.84 0.39 7.34
C ARG A 82 -4.42 0.29 6.82
N THR A 83 -3.71 1.41 6.79
CA THR A 83 -2.39 1.46 6.15
C THR A 83 -1.29 1.09 7.13
N THR A 84 -0.39 0.22 6.69
CA THR A 84 0.84 -0.09 7.42
C THR A 84 1.90 0.93 7.05
N PRO A 85 2.67 1.47 8.01
CA PRO A 85 3.73 2.43 7.70
C PRO A 85 4.84 1.77 6.88
N THR A 86 5.40 2.51 5.91
CA THR A 86 6.64 2.16 5.25
C THR A 86 7.78 2.93 5.89
N ILE A 87 8.79 2.22 6.40
CA ILE A 87 9.92 2.83 7.10
C ILE A 87 11.16 2.73 6.21
N GLU A 88 11.76 3.86 5.91
CA GLU A 88 12.96 3.94 5.08
C GLU A 88 13.84 5.13 5.51
N ASN A 89 15.14 4.90 5.69
CA ASN A 89 16.15 5.93 5.98
C ASN A 89 15.76 6.89 7.14
N GLY A 90 15.25 6.36 8.26
CA GLY A 90 14.85 7.15 9.42
C GLY A 90 13.55 7.95 9.24
N LYS A 91 12.78 7.67 8.21
CA LYS A 91 11.47 8.27 7.93
C LYS A 91 10.37 7.21 7.87
N ALA A 92 9.19 7.59 8.29
CA ALA A 92 7.97 6.82 8.16
C ALA A 92 7.04 7.49 7.15
N TYR A 93 6.53 6.72 6.20
CA TYR A 93 5.56 7.18 5.21
C TYR A 93 4.25 6.46 5.42
N VAL A 94 3.16 7.22 5.59
CA VAL A 94 1.81 6.72 5.84
C VAL A 94 0.79 7.41 4.94
N ILE A 95 -0.30 6.72 4.64
CA ILE A 95 -1.44 7.28 3.92
C ILE A 95 -2.66 7.16 4.81
N SER A 96 -3.41 8.23 5.03
CA SER A 96 -4.68 8.17 5.77
C SER A 96 -5.80 7.59 4.91
N GLY A 97 -6.85 7.10 5.55
CA GLY A 97 -8.06 6.61 4.87
C GLY A 97 -8.67 7.65 3.92
N SER A 98 -8.49 8.94 4.22
CA SER A 98 -8.88 10.06 3.35
C SER A 98 -7.87 10.42 2.25
N GLY A 99 -6.70 9.75 2.21
CA GLY A 99 -5.70 9.92 1.14
C GLY A 99 -4.70 11.03 1.37
N GLU A 100 -4.53 11.47 2.60
CA GLU A 100 -3.42 12.33 2.98
C GLU A 100 -2.15 11.49 3.09
N ILE A 101 -1.05 11.91 2.45
CA ILE A 101 0.25 11.25 2.52
C ILE A 101 1.15 12.07 3.42
N VAL A 102 1.79 11.40 4.37
CA VAL A 102 2.57 12.05 5.41
C VAL A 102 3.90 11.34 5.57
N CYS A 103 4.96 12.14 5.65
CA CYS A 103 6.28 11.72 6.07
C CYS A 103 6.52 12.19 7.51
N LEU A 104 6.94 11.27 8.37
CA LEU A 104 7.31 11.55 9.75
C LEU A 104 8.76 11.15 10.00
N ASP A 105 9.44 11.86 10.86
CA ASP A 105 10.75 11.46 11.38
C ASP A 105 10.57 10.32 12.39
N THR A 106 11.30 9.21 12.22
CA THR A 106 11.20 8.07 13.14
C THR A 106 11.92 8.29 14.46
N ALA A 107 12.74 9.33 14.61
CA ALA A 107 13.41 9.63 15.86
C ALA A 107 12.44 10.16 16.93
N ASP A 108 11.51 11.04 16.52
CA ASP A 108 10.62 11.75 17.45
C ASP A 108 9.16 11.86 16.98
N GLY A 109 8.82 11.31 15.82
CA GLY A 109 7.47 11.29 15.26
C GLY A 109 6.99 12.62 14.68
N LYS A 110 7.87 13.61 14.52
CA LYS A 110 7.47 14.89 13.91
C LYS A 110 7.16 14.75 12.43
N ILE A 111 6.10 15.44 11.99
CA ILE A 111 5.76 15.52 10.57
C ILE A 111 6.83 16.35 9.85
N VAL A 112 7.49 15.74 8.87
CA VAL A 112 8.46 16.37 7.98
C VAL A 112 7.73 17.10 6.85
N TRP A 113 6.81 16.39 6.20
CA TRP A 113 5.91 16.97 5.21
C TRP A 113 4.58 16.22 5.17
N LYS A 114 3.55 16.91 4.67
CA LYS A 114 2.20 16.35 4.48
C LYS A 114 1.61 16.86 3.18
N VAL A 115 1.01 15.98 2.41
CA VAL A 115 0.32 16.28 1.15
C VAL A 115 -1.12 15.76 1.24
N ASP A 116 -2.10 16.61 1.04
CA ASP A 116 -3.48 16.21 0.81
C ASP A 116 -3.60 15.61 -0.61
N GLY A 117 -3.19 14.36 -0.72
CA GLY A 117 -3.14 13.64 -1.99
C GLY A 117 -4.54 13.36 -2.54
N GLY A 118 -5.51 13.21 -1.65
CA GLY A 118 -6.91 13.04 -2.04
C GLY A 118 -7.43 14.21 -2.86
N LYS A 119 -7.14 15.41 -2.39
CA LYS A 119 -7.57 16.66 -3.03
C LYS A 119 -6.67 17.05 -4.19
N LYS A 120 -5.33 16.98 -3.98
CA LYS A 120 -4.33 17.39 -4.99
C LYS A 120 -4.44 16.62 -6.30
N PHE A 121 -4.78 15.34 -6.23
CA PHE A 121 -4.84 14.44 -7.38
C PHE A 121 -6.28 14.01 -7.74
N GLU A 122 -7.30 14.64 -7.12
CA GLU A 122 -8.72 14.30 -7.34
C GLU A 122 -8.94 12.78 -7.29
N ARG A 123 -8.43 12.16 -6.20
CA ARG A 123 -8.42 10.72 -6.07
C ARG A 123 -9.81 10.12 -6.28
N MET A 124 -9.82 8.96 -6.87
CA MET A 124 -11.01 8.11 -6.97
C MET A 124 -10.73 6.79 -6.25
N THR A 125 -11.42 6.56 -5.15
CA THR A 125 -11.28 5.34 -4.36
C THR A 125 -12.53 4.49 -4.41
N GLY A 126 -12.36 3.19 -4.12
CA GLY A 126 -13.48 2.29 -3.91
C GLY A 126 -14.22 2.56 -2.60
N LYS A 127 -15.24 1.76 -2.33
CA LYS A 127 -16.21 1.89 -1.24
C LYS A 127 -15.58 1.99 0.15
N TRP A 128 -14.39 1.45 0.36
CA TRP A 128 -13.77 1.33 1.69
C TRP A 128 -12.57 2.26 1.92
N GLY A 129 -12.43 3.31 1.11
CA GLY A 129 -11.35 4.29 1.26
C GLY A 129 -9.97 3.76 0.86
N THR A 130 -8.91 4.38 1.35
CA THR A 130 -7.53 4.00 1.07
C THR A 130 -7.03 2.98 2.10
N SER A 131 -6.44 1.87 1.61
CA SER A 131 -5.76 0.87 2.45
C SER A 131 -4.37 0.51 1.90
N GLU A 132 -3.89 1.26 0.95
CA GLU A 132 -2.61 1.12 0.28
C GLU A 132 -1.47 1.58 1.20
N CYS A 133 -0.40 0.80 1.29
CA CYS A 133 0.85 1.24 1.91
C CYS A 133 1.73 1.86 0.81
N PRO A 134 2.33 3.03 1.03
CA PRO A 134 3.18 3.67 0.03
C PRO A 134 4.42 2.82 -0.24
N LEU A 135 4.82 2.71 -1.52
CA LEU A 135 6.11 2.14 -1.90
C LEU A 135 7.17 3.24 -1.86
N VAL A 136 8.29 2.97 -1.17
CA VAL A 136 9.46 3.85 -1.23
C VAL A 136 10.52 3.20 -2.13
N PHE A 137 10.94 3.91 -3.16
CA PHE A 137 11.97 3.45 -4.08
C PHE A 137 12.68 4.64 -4.74
N ASP A 138 14.01 4.60 -4.76
CA ASP A 138 14.87 5.59 -5.42
C ASP A 138 14.48 7.04 -5.03
N ASN A 139 14.46 7.31 -3.74
CA ASN A 139 14.07 8.60 -3.13
C ASN A 139 12.66 9.09 -3.54
N LYS A 140 11.76 8.18 -3.88
CA LYS A 140 10.37 8.49 -4.26
C LYS A 140 9.39 7.71 -3.40
N VAL A 141 8.32 8.40 -2.97
CA VAL A 141 7.15 7.81 -2.33
C VAL A 141 6.06 7.64 -3.38
N ILE A 142 5.70 6.41 -3.67
CA ILE A 142 4.85 6.04 -4.79
C ILE A 142 3.54 5.45 -4.28
N TYR A 143 2.43 5.91 -4.83
CA TYR A 143 1.11 5.44 -4.47
C TYR A 143 0.09 5.65 -5.60
N THR A 144 -1.13 5.10 -5.44
CA THR A 144 -2.17 5.01 -6.47
C THR A 144 -3.40 5.83 -6.09
N PRO A 145 -3.47 7.15 -6.34
CA PRO A 145 -4.67 7.93 -6.09
C PRO A 145 -5.85 7.45 -6.96
N GLY A 146 -5.58 6.94 -8.15
CA GLY A 146 -6.64 6.61 -9.12
C GLY A 146 -7.35 7.85 -9.65
N GLY A 147 -8.29 7.67 -10.57
CA GLY A 147 -9.15 8.74 -11.06
C GLY A 147 -8.77 9.31 -12.43
N ASN A 148 -9.30 10.51 -12.69
CA ASN A 148 -9.24 11.11 -14.02
C ASN A 148 -8.05 12.05 -14.25
N GLN A 149 -7.30 12.39 -13.18
CA GLN A 149 -6.10 13.22 -13.30
C GLN A 149 -4.83 12.40 -13.43
N THR A 150 -4.75 11.29 -12.72
CA THR A 150 -3.60 10.39 -12.75
C THR A 150 -3.99 9.06 -12.13
N THR A 151 -3.30 7.98 -12.51
CA THR A 151 -3.50 6.67 -11.87
C THR A 151 -2.53 6.46 -10.73
N MET A 152 -1.25 6.71 -10.94
CA MET A 152 -0.17 6.53 -9.95
C MET A 152 0.71 7.79 -9.93
N VAL A 153 1.24 8.12 -8.77
CA VAL A 153 2.13 9.28 -8.60
C VAL A 153 3.37 8.88 -7.82
N ALA A 154 4.46 9.64 -8.04
CA ALA A 154 5.61 9.64 -7.17
C ALA A 154 5.82 11.04 -6.60
N LEU A 155 6.04 11.08 -5.29
CA LEU A 155 6.48 12.27 -4.57
C LEU A 155 7.95 12.11 -4.19
N ASP A 156 8.67 13.19 -4.12
CA ASP A 156 10.01 13.21 -3.56
C ASP A 156 9.95 12.85 -2.07
N ALA A 157 10.79 11.91 -1.64
CA ALA A 157 10.74 11.37 -0.29
C ALA A 157 11.13 12.39 0.79
N GLU A 158 11.95 13.41 0.44
CA GLU A 158 12.42 14.44 1.38
C GLU A 158 11.44 15.61 1.49
N THR A 159 10.75 15.97 0.40
CA THR A 159 9.98 17.21 0.32
C THR A 159 8.47 17.04 0.14
N GLY A 160 8.01 15.86 -0.33
CA GLY A 160 6.63 15.62 -0.72
C GLY A 160 6.23 16.30 -2.04
N GLU A 161 7.17 16.91 -2.76
CA GLU A 161 6.90 17.47 -4.07
C GLU A 161 6.63 16.39 -5.12
N THR A 162 5.79 16.67 -6.10
CA THR A 162 5.46 15.70 -7.15
C THR A 162 6.63 15.56 -8.12
N VAL A 163 7.20 14.35 -8.21
CA VAL A 163 8.27 14.01 -9.16
C VAL A 163 7.66 13.65 -10.52
N TRP A 164 6.70 12.74 -10.53
CA TRP A 164 5.96 12.38 -11.72
C TRP A 164 4.52 11.97 -11.42
N LYS A 165 3.70 12.03 -12.45
CA LYS A 165 2.33 11.52 -12.50
C LYS A 165 2.22 10.61 -13.72
N SER A 166 1.59 9.44 -13.56
CA SER A 166 1.24 8.62 -14.70
C SER A 166 0.05 9.21 -15.47
N GLU A 167 -0.18 8.70 -16.65
CA GLU A 167 -1.46 8.94 -17.35
C GLU A 167 -2.64 8.40 -16.55
N PRO A 168 -3.82 9.02 -16.64
CA PRO A 168 -5.02 8.55 -15.97
C PRO A 168 -5.63 7.35 -16.72
N LEU A 169 -5.97 6.29 -15.99
CA LEU A 169 -6.80 5.19 -16.52
C LEU A 169 -8.30 5.46 -16.34
N GLY A 170 -8.68 6.50 -15.57
CA GLY A 170 -10.07 6.82 -15.27
C GLY A 170 -10.73 5.78 -14.35
N GLU A 171 -9.95 5.12 -13.52
CA GLU A 171 -10.37 4.01 -12.66
C GLU A 171 -10.09 4.37 -11.20
N HIS A 172 -10.91 3.88 -10.28
CA HIS A 172 -10.59 4.06 -8.86
C HIS A 172 -9.43 3.13 -8.42
N SER A 173 -8.69 3.56 -7.41
CA SER A 173 -7.67 2.73 -6.78
C SER A 173 -8.29 1.46 -6.19
N SER A 174 -7.51 0.39 -6.19
CA SER A 174 -7.83 -0.82 -5.45
C SER A 174 -7.35 -0.70 -3.99
N TYR A 175 -7.28 -1.82 -3.29
CA TYR A 175 -6.85 -1.88 -1.88
C TYR A 175 -5.44 -2.48 -1.73
N THR A 176 -4.72 -2.56 -2.84
CA THR A 176 -3.37 -3.13 -2.94
C THR A 176 -2.31 -2.05 -2.88
N SER A 177 -1.16 -2.39 -2.34
CA SER A 177 0.03 -1.53 -2.42
C SER A 177 0.75 -1.69 -3.77
N PRO A 178 1.45 -0.67 -4.27
CA PRO A 178 2.34 -0.82 -5.42
C PRO A 178 3.42 -1.85 -5.14
N LEU A 179 3.69 -2.71 -6.11
CA LEU A 179 4.69 -3.76 -6.00
C LEU A 179 5.90 -3.45 -6.89
N LEU A 180 7.09 -3.38 -6.29
CA LEU A 180 8.34 -3.30 -7.04
C LEU A 180 8.70 -4.69 -7.56
N VAL A 181 8.92 -4.82 -8.86
CA VAL A 181 9.34 -6.07 -9.50
C VAL A 181 10.65 -5.88 -10.27
N MET A 182 11.54 -6.87 -10.16
CA MET A 182 12.76 -6.93 -10.97
C MET A 182 12.66 -8.12 -11.93
N ASN A 183 12.52 -7.84 -13.21
CA ASN A 183 12.41 -8.85 -14.25
C ASN A 183 13.60 -8.73 -15.22
N ASN A 184 14.48 -9.73 -15.28
CA ASN A 184 15.70 -9.72 -16.10
C ASN A 184 16.53 -8.42 -15.99
N GLY A 185 16.70 -7.92 -14.76
CA GLY A 185 17.42 -6.68 -14.49
C GLY A 185 16.66 -5.39 -14.82
N LYS A 186 15.40 -5.48 -15.26
CA LYS A 186 14.51 -4.33 -15.47
C LYS A 186 13.59 -4.16 -14.28
N ILE A 187 13.61 -2.97 -13.70
CA ILE A 187 12.74 -2.61 -12.56
C ILE A 187 11.46 -2.00 -13.08
N LYS A 188 10.32 -2.45 -12.55
CA LYS A 188 8.99 -1.92 -12.82
C LYS A 188 8.21 -1.81 -11.52
N ILE A 189 7.17 -0.98 -11.54
CA ILE A 189 6.18 -0.93 -10.49
C ILE A 189 4.90 -1.52 -11.04
N VAL A 190 4.31 -2.47 -10.33
CA VAL A 190 3.01 -3.03 -10.67
C VAL A 190 1.96 -2.44 -9.74
N GLY A 191 0.90 -1.91 -10.32
CA GLY A 191 -0.26 -1.40 -9.61
C GLY A 191 -1.54 -2.13 -10.02
N VAL A 192 -2.56 -2.00 -9.19
CA VAL A 192 -3.90 -2.54 -9.42
C VAL A 192 -4.93 -1.45 -9.17
N THR A 193 -5.87 -1.33 -10.10
CA THR A 193 -7.07 -0.50 -9.96
C THR A 193 -8.33 -1.36 -9.96
N GLY A 194 -9.50 -0.76 -9.90
CA GLY A 194 -10.77 -1.48 -9.99
C GLY A 194 -10.99 -2.23 -11.32
N LYS A 195 -10.23 -1.91 -12.38
CA LYS A 195 -10.41 -2.52 -13.71
C LYS A 195 -9.13 -3.01 -14.36
N SER A 196 -7.97 -2.66 -13.82
CA SER A 196 -6.67 -2.94 -14.46
C SER A 196 -5.63 -3.45 -13.49
N VAL A 197 -4.79 -4.37 -13.96
CA VAL A 197 -3.42 -4.55 -13.47
C VAL A 197 -2.51 -3.84 -14.46
N PHE A 198 -1.57 -3.06 -14.00
CA PHE A 198 -0.74 -2.25 -14.89
C PHE A 198 0.71 -2.17 -14.42
N GLY A 199 1.62 -1.96 -15.36
CA GLY A 199 3.04 -1.81 -15.09
C GLY A 199 3.54 -0.42 -15.45
N VAL A 200 4.30 0.19 -14.55
CA VAL A 200 4.81 1.55 -14.64
C VAL A 200 6.33 1.57 -14.66
N ASN A 201 6.90 2.43 -15.50
CA ASN A 201 8.30 2.76 -15.45
C ASN A 201 8.60 3.64 -14.23
N PRO A 202 9.47 3.22 -13.28
CA PRO A 202 9.68 3.93 -12.01
C PRO A 202 10.37 5.29 -12.15
N GLU A 203 11.06 5.54 -13.27
CA GLU A 203 11.76 6.81 -13.50
C GLU A 203 10.84 7.89 -14.06
N THR A 204 9.91 7.48 -14.95
CA THR A 204 9.11 8.43 -15.73
C THR A 204 7.63 8.47 -15.34
N GLY A 205 7.14 7.47 -14.61
CA GLY A 205 5.72 7.31 -14.33
C GLY A 205 4.88 6.82 -15.52
N LYS A 206 5.53 6.49 -16.67
CA LYS A 206 4.81 6.00 -17.85
C LYS A 206 4.21 4.63 -17.60
N ILE A 207 2.91 4.47 -17.85
CA ILE A 207 2.28 3.15 -17.92
C ILE A 207 2.73 2.46 -19.20
N GLU A 208 3.41 1.34 -19.09
CA GLU A 208 3.98 0.60 -20.24
C GLU A 208 3.04 -0.52 -20.70
N TRP A 209 2.22 -1.02 -19.81
CA TRP A 209 1.20 -2.03 -20.12
C TRP A 209 0.03 -1.97 -19.15
N THR A 210 -1.13 -2.42 -19.62
CA THR A 210 -2.33 -2.66 -18.84
C THR A 210 -2.92 -4.01 -19.18
N PHE A 211 -3.45 -4.71 -18.17
CA PHE A 211 -4.21 -5.95 -18.34
C PHE A 211 -5.58 -5.77 -17.70
N ARG A 212 -6.65 -6.04 -18.47
CA ARG A 212 -8.05 -5.81 -18.08
C ARG A 212 -8.95 -7.05 -18.18
N ASP A 213 -8.40 -8.17 -18.60
CA ASP A 213 -9.15 -9.42 -18.71
C ASP A 213 -9.15 -10.15 -17.37
N TRP A 214 -10.16 -9.84 -16.56
CA TRP A 214 -10.39 -10.46 -15.26
C TRP A 214 -11.15 -11.81 -15.38
N GLY A 215 -11.23 -12.42 -16.56
CA GLY A 215 -12.03 -13.62 -16.81
C GLY A 215 -13.54 -13.38 -16.70
N ARG A 216 -13.99 -12.14 -16.92
CA ARG A 216 -15.38 -11.77 -16.87
C ARG A 216 -15.99 -11.72 -18.27
N SER A 217 -17.32 -12.00 -18.32
CA SER A 217 -18.04 -11.90 -19.57
C SER A 217 -18.05 -10.44 -20.09
N PRO A 218 -18.13 -10.23 -21.42
CA PRO A 218 -18.33 -8.89 -21.96
C PRO A 218 -19.57 -8.19 -21.39
N GLU A 219 -20.59 -8.95 -21.00
CA GLU A 219 -21.80 -8.41 -20.37
C GLU A 219 -21.54 -7.86 -18.96
N ASP A 220 -20.74 -8.56 -18.14
CA ASP A 220 -20.36 -8.06 -16.81
C ASP A 220 -19.50 -6.82 -16.93
N MET A 221 -18.57 -6.79 -17.88
CA MET A 221 -17.74 -5.62 -18.16
C MET A 221 -18.57 -4.43 -18.61
N ALA A 222 -19.58 -4.65 -19.44
CA ALA A 222 -20.50 -3.61 -19.90
C ALA A 222 -21.41 -3.06 -18.79
N LYS A 223 -21.69 -3.86 -17.76
CA LYS A 223 -22.43 -3.44 -16.55
C LYS A 223 -21.58 -2.65 -15.56
N GLY A 224 -20.33 -2.34 -15.92
CA GLY A 224 -19.42 -1.58 -15.06
C GLY A 224 -18.77 -2.42 -13.98
N PHE A 225 -18.43 -3.67 -14.32
CA PHE A 225 -17.68 -4.55 -13.42
C PHE A 225 -16.43 -3.85 -12.90
N GLU A 226 -16.23 -3.93 -11.59
CA GLU A 226 -15.05 -3.47 -10.91
C GLU A 226 -14.50 -4.59 -10.00
N SER A 227 -13.22 -4.82 -10.12
CA SER A 227 -12.51 -5.78 -9.31
C SER A 227 -12.32 -5.22 -7.88
N ILE A 228 -12.42 -6.09 -6.91
CA ILE A 228 -12.02 -5.79 -5.53
C ILE A 228 -10.81 -6.66 -5.24
N ALA A 229 -9.62 -6.13 -5.48
CA ALA A 229 -8.37 -6.82 -5.18
C ALA A 229 -7.82 -6.33 -3.83
N PRO A 230 -8.00 -7.11 -2.76
CA PRO A 230 -7.52 -6.73 -1.42
C PRO A 230 -6.06 -7.08 -1.18
N ASN A 231 -5.50 -7.97 -1.98
CA ASN A 231 -4.14 -8.47 -1.82
C ASN A 231 -3.22 -7.91 -2.89
N THR A 232 -2.10 -7.36 -2.48
CA THR A 232 -1.02 -6.99 -3.40
C THR A 232 -0.59 -8.22 -4.22
N PRO A 233 -0.41 -8.09 -5.54
CA PRO A 233 0.06 -9.19 -6.37
C PRO A 233 1.37 -9.79 -5.85
N LEU A 234 1.55 -11.08 -6.02
CA LEU A 234 2.82 -11.76 -5.76
C LEU A 234 3.61 -11.88 -7.05
N TYR A 235 4.91 -11.63 -6.99
CA TYR A 235 5.81 -11.73 -8.14
C TYR A 235 6.89 -12.78 -7.88
N ASP A 236 7.08 -13.67 -8.84
CA ASP A 236 8.21 -14.58 -8.90
C ASP A 236 8.61 -14.89 -10.34
N ASN A 237 9.88 -14.74 -10.66
CA ASN A 237 10.49 -15.15 -11.94
C ASN A 237 9.66 -14.78 -13.19
N GLY A 238 9.25 -13.52 -13.30
CA GLY A 238 8.49 -13.00 -14.44
C GLY A 238 6.99 -13.36 -14.41
N ARG A 239 6.49 -13.90 -13.30
CA ARG A 239 5.08 -14.23 -13.11
C ARG A 239 4.48 -13.37 -12.02
N LEU A 240 3.28 -12.87 -12.28
CA LEU A 240 2.47 -12.14 -11.32
C LEU A 240 1.21 -12.95 -11.01
N PHE A 241 1.04 -13.31 -9.74
CA PHE A 241 -0.20 -13.92 -9.26
C PHE A 241 -1.09 -12.82 -8.68
N VAL A 242 -2.31 -12.71 -9.21
CA VAL A 242 -3.28 -11.66 -8.82
C VAL A 242 -4.53 -12.32 -8.29
N CYS A 243 -4.97 -11.91 -7.09
CA CYS A 243 -6.18 -12.38 -6.45
C CYS A 243 -7.26 -11.31 -6.43
N ASN A 244 -8.50 -11.74 -6.64
CA ASN A 244 -9.68 -10.94 -6.39
C ASN A 244 -10.42 -11.40 -5.15
N GLY A 245 -11.13 -10.50 -4.50
CA GLY A 245 -12.07 -10.81 -3.43
C GLY A 245 -13.42 -11.34 -3.96
N TYR A 246 -14.30 -11.68 -3.04
CA TYR A 246 -15.71 -11.98 -3.30
C TYR A 246 -15.97 -13.06 -4.37
N ASN A 247 -15.23 -14.17 -4.28
CA ASN A 247 -15.32 -15.34 -5.19
C ASN A 247 -15.04 -15.02 -6.68
N MET A 248 -14.25 -13.96 -6.93
CA MET A 248 -13.91 -13.56 -8.30
C MET A 248 -12.67 -14.26 -8.84
N GLY A 249 -12.12 -15.19 -8.07
CA GLY A 249 -10.98 -16.02 -8.48
C GLY A 249 -9.65 -15.27 -8.47
N SER A 250 -8.69 -15.91 -9.09
CA SER A 250 -7.33 -15.40 -9.26
C SER A 250 -6.78 -15.82 -10.62
N PHE A 251 -5.74 -15.16 -11.07
CA PHE A 251 -5.09 -15.48 -12.34
C PHE A 251 -3.58 -15.22 -12.27
N MET A 252 -2.88 -15.77 -13.23
CA MET A 252 -1.44 -15.59 -13.38
C MET A 252 -1.15 -14.81 -14.66
N LEU A 253 -0.33 -13.76 -14.55
CA LEU A 253 0.24 -13.07 -15.70
C LEU A 253 1.71 -13.44 -15.86
N ARG A 254 2.17 -13.46 -17.10
CA ARG A 254 3.59 -13.58 -17.44
C ARG A 254 4.07 -12.28 -18.07
N LEU A 255 5.11 -11.71 -17.49
CA LEU A 255 5.81 -10.56 -18.07
C LEU A 255 6.75 -11.02 -19.20
N ASN A 256 6.82 -10.25 -20.28
CA ASN A 256 7.86 -10.43 -21.28
C ASN A 256 9.24 -10.06 -20.71
N VAL A 257 10.31 -10.32 -21.46
CA VAL A 257 11.71 -10.12 -21.01
C VAL A 257 11.96 -8.71 -20.47
N ASP A 258 11.42 -7.68 -21.14
CA ASP A 258 11.62 -6.27 -20.78
C ASP A 258 10.57 -5.74 -19.77
N ALA A 259 9.64 -6.59 -19.35
CA ALA A 259 8.51 -6.24 -18.49
C ALA A 259 7.67 -5.05 -19.02
N THR A 260 7.54 -4.97 -20.34
CA THR A 260 6.72 -3.96 -21.06
C THR A 260 5.39 -4.53 -21.54
N LYS A 261 5.12 -5.80 -21.27
CA LYS A 261 3.89 -6.51 -21.62
C LYS A 261 3.62 -7.60 -20.60
N ALA A 262 2.35 -7.81 -20.30
CA ALA A 262 1.85 -8.92 -19.46
C ALA A 262 0.79 -9.71 -20.21
N ASP A 263 0.94 -11.01 -20.27
CA ASP A 263 -0.01 -11.93 -20.92
C ASP A 263 -0.57 -12.93 -19.87
N LEU A 264 -1.81 -13.32 -20.03
CA LEU A 264 -2.44 -14.36 -19.22
C LEU A 264 -1.76 -15.72 -19.47
N VAL A 265 -1.54 -16.50 -18.39
CA VAL A 265 -0.92 -17.83 -18.46
C VAL A 265 -1.97 -18.92 -18.33
#